data_2c544732126c2adee949407ab8ccd264
#
_entry.id   2c544732126c2adee949407ab8ccd264
#
_cell.length_a   1.000
_cell.length_b   1.000
_cell.length_c   1.000
_cell.angle_alpha   90.00
_cell.angle_beta   90.00
_cell.angle_gamma   90.00
#
_symmetry.space_group_name_H-M   'P 1'
#
loop_
_entity.id
_entity.type
_entity.pdbx_description
1 polymer ?
#
loop_
_entity_poly.entity_id
_entity_poly.type
_entity_poly.pdbx_seq_one_letter_code
_entity_poly.pdbx_strand_id
1 'polypeptide(L)'
;SFPTRRSSDLSCKQLLMLSGIDKYYQFAKCLRDEDLRADRQPEFIQIDMEMSFVEEEDVLQVTEEMVRYAVQESLGKELGSFPRITFDEALRRYGSDKPDIRFGCELVDLTEEAEESGFNVINDADYTGAIVASEQLSRSAIDDYERVAKDVGANGLLYLQRGEDAVSGPLSKHVDTEPFIEALDLAEDETALIVAGRKRSAQEVLGHLRLKVRDDYDLTDSDNHAFVWVTDFPLFEWDEDDGWQPAHHIFTMPDEEHVDSFAESPGETLSQSYDLALNGVELGSGSIRVSDPDLQRSLLDFIGVGEEEAEEKFGFLLEAYNYGAPIHGGIALGLERICALLTGKNDIREVMAFPKNQRARNPMDGSPTEIDESVLDELGLEVRDGTS
;
A
#
# COMPACT_ATOMS: atom_id res chain seq x y z
N SER A 1 -13.48 -3.80 12.82
CA SER A 1 -12.93 -4.52 13.97
C SER A 1 -11.46 -4.18 14.13
N PHE A 2 -11.08 -3.52 15.22
CA PHE A 2 -9.67 -3.30 15.53
C PHE A 2 -8.91 -4.63 15.44
N PRO A 3 -7.83 -4.71 14.69
CA PRO A 3 -7.03 -5.91 14.62
C PRO A 3 -6.28 -6.11 15.94
N THR A 4 -6.97 -6.67 16.93
CA THR A 4 -6.49 -6.92 18.29
C THR A 4 -5.24 -7.80 18.38
N ARG A 5 -4.76 -8.36 17.24
CA ARG A 5 -3.57 -9.21 17.19
C ARG A 5 -2.33 -8.52 16.60
N ARG A 6 -2.48 -7.41 15.85
CA ARG A 6 -1.32 -6.64 15.35
C ARG A 6 -0.71 -5.72 16.41
N SER A 7 -1.53 -5.26 17.36
CA SER A 7 -1.06 -4.34 18.42
C SER A 7 -0.16 -5.01 19.44
N SER A 8 -0.28 -6.31 19.69
CA SER A 8 0.52 -7.01 20.70
C SER A 8 2.00 -7.10 20.31
N ASP A 9 2.32 -7.42 19.06
CA ASP A 9 3.69 -7.57 18.61
C ASP A 9 4.42 -6.23 18.58
N LEU A 10 3.77 -5.19 18.03
CA LEU A 10 4.31 -3.84 18.03
C LEU A 10 4.50 -3.30 19.44
N SER A 11 3.54 -3.49 20.34
CA SER A 11 3.64 -3.04 21.73
C SER A 11 4.80 -3.70 22.45
N CYS A 12 5.07 -4.99 22.20
CA CYS A 12 6.20 -5.69 22.82
C CYS A 12 7.56 -5.10 22.40
N LYS A 13 7.75 -4.83 21.11
CA LYS A 13 9.03 -4.26 20.65
C LYS A 13 9.21 -2.80 21.09
N GLN A 14 8.14 -2.02 21.20
CA GLN A 14 8.18 -0.69 21.82
C GLN A 14 8.61 -0.78 23.29
N LEU A 15 8.07 -1.72 24.09
CA LEU A 15 8.52 -1.94 25.46
C LEU A 15 10.00 -2.32 25.55
N LEU A 16 10.54 -3.05 24.57
CA LEU A 16 11.98 -3.33 24.53
C LEU A 16 12.80 -2.05 24.35
N MET A 17 12.35 -1.13 23.50
CA MET A 17 12.99 0.19 23.33
C MET A 17 12.95 0.99 24.66
N LEU A 18 11.80 1.02 25.32
CA LEU A 18 11.64 1.68 26.63
C LEU A 18 12.50 1.06 27.72
N SER A 19 12.78 -0.24 27.62
CA SER A 19 13.62 -0.95 28.59
C SER A 19 15.12 -0.72 28.40
N GLY A 20 15.53 0.07 27.41
CA GLY A 20 16.92 0.41 27.12
C GLY A 20 17.61 -0.54 26.13
N ILE A 21 16.85 -1.25 25.32
CA ILE A 21 17.37 -2.00 24.17
C ILE A 21 17.42 -1.06 22.98
N ASP A 22 18.62 -0.74 22.48
CA ASP A 22 18.80 0.24 21.41
C ASP A 22 18.37 -0.29 20.04
N LYS A 23 18.53 -1.59 19.79
CA LYS A 23 18.23 -2.22 18.50
C LYS A 23 17.69 -3.62 18.70
N TYR A 24 16.62 -3.93 18.00
CA TYR A 24 15.94 -5.22 18.02
C TYR A 24 15.69 -5.69 16.58
N TYR A 25 15.83 -6.96 16.34
CA TYR A 25 15.32 -7.62 15.13
C TYR A 25 14.98 -9.08 15.39
N GLN A 26 14.04 -9.59 14.63
CA GLN A 26 13.73 -11.02 14.58
C GLN A 26 13.16 -11.43 13.22
N PHE A 27 13.25 -12.73 12.93
CA PHE A 27 12.42 -13.39 11.91
C PHE A 27 11.13 -13.83 12.58
N ALA A 28 10.13 -12.96 12.51
CA ALA A 28 8.86 -13.14 13.22
C ALA A 28 7.90 -14.00 12.39
N LYS A 29 7.41 -15.11 12.95
CA LYS A 29 6.30 -15.87 12.35
C LYS A 29 5.00 -15.13 12.63
N CYS A 30 4.35 -14.64 11.57
CA CYS A 30 3.13 -13.87 11.63
C CYS A 30 1.93 -14.70 11.18
N LEU A 31 0.79 -14.43 11.82
CA LEU A 31 -0.50 -15.02 11.50
C LEU A 31 -1.49 -13.89 11.21
N ARG A 32 -2.13 -13.92 10.05
CA ARG A 32 -3.17 -12.94 9.67
C ARG A 32 -4.37 -13.65 9.08
N ASP A 33 -5.55 -13.20 9.48
CA ASP A 33 -6.81 -13.58 8.85
C ASP A 33 -7.07 -12.63 7.69
N GLU A 34 -6.63 -13.02 6.51
CA GLU A 34 -6.71 -12.23 5.28
C GLU A 34 -7.12 -13.14 4.11
N ASP A 35 -7.70 -12.53 3.08
CA ASP A 35 -7.99 -13.23 1.84
C ASP A 35 -6.71 -13.79 1.21
N LEU A 36 -6.75 -15.07 0.86
CA LEU A 36 -5.62 -15.75 0.25
C LEU A 36 -5.45 -15.32 -1.20
N ARG A 37 -4.27 -14.77 -1.51
CA ARG A 37 -3.87 -14.35 -2.85
C ARG A 37 -2.51 -14.92 -3.20
N ALA A 38 -2.04 -14.67 -4.41
CA ALA A 38 -0.70 -15.08 -4.82
C ALA A 38 0.42 -14.47 -3.95
N ASP A 39 0.19 -13.27 -3.43
CA ASP A 39 1.11 -12.48 -2.59
C ASP A 39 0.75 -12.52 -1.09
N ARG A 40 -0.27 -13.30 -0.67
CA ARG A 40 -0.76 -13.36 0.71
C ARG A 40 -1.04 -14.78 1.17
N GLN A 41 -0.53 -15.08 2.36
CA GLN A 41 -0.75 -16.34 3.07
C GLN A 41 -1.13 -16.04 4.53
N PRO A 42 -1.95 -16.91 5.19
CA PRO A 42 -2.36 -16.71 6.57
C PRO A 42 -1.22 -16.86 7.57
N GLU A 43 -0.15 -17.57 7.18
CA GLU A 43 1.09 -17.73 7.92
C GLU A 43 2.24 -17.27 7.02
N PHE A 44 3.10 -16.37 7.52
CA PHE A 44 4.25 -15.83 6.79
C PHE A 44 5.32 -15.36 7.77
N ILE A 45 6.49 -15.00 7.26
CA ILE A 45 7.62 -14.53 8.06
C ILE A 45 7.90 -13.07 7.74
N GLN A 46 8.11 -12.26 8.77
CA GLN A 46 8.62 -10.90 8.63
C GLN A 46 10.04 -10.80 9.21
N ILE A 47 10.88 -10.03 8.53
CA ILE A 47 12.09 -9.46 9.13
C ILE A 47 11.62 -8.22 9.86
N ASP A 48 11.46 -8.31 11.16
CA ASP A 48 10.91 -7.26 12.00
C ASP A 48 12.02 -6.56 12.78
N MET A 49 12.14 -5.25 12.62
CA MET A 49 13.19 -4.41 13.20
C MET A 49 12.59 -3.24 13.94
N GLU A 50 13.20 -2.88 15.09
CA GLU A 50 12.86 -1.66 15.85
C GLU A 50 14.15 -1.09 16.44
N MET A 51 14.28 0.25 16.46
CA MET A 51 15.48 0.96 16.89
C MET A 51 15.10 2.19 17.72
N SER A 52 15.89 2.47 18.77
CA SER A 52 15.79 3.68 19.61
C SER A 52 16.72 4.77 19.11
N PHE A 53 16.37 6.03 19.43
CA PHE A 53 17.15 7.22 19.10
C PHE A 53 17.39 7.39 17.59
N VAL A 54 16.35 7.18 16.81
CA VAL A 54 16.39 7.24 15.35
C VAL A 54 15.38 8.23 14.82
N GLU A 55 15.72 8.82 13.68
CA GLU A 55 14.81 9.52 12.77
C GLU A 55 14.39 8.56 11.63
N GLU A 56 13.43 8.97 10.83
CA GLU A 56 12.96 8.17 9.69
C GLU A 56 14.11 7.73 8.79
N GLU A 57 14.97 8.67 8.38
CA GLU A 57 16.10 8.39 7.48
C GLU A 57 17.06 7.33 8.02
N ASP A 58 17.25 7.23 9.34
CA ASP A 58 18.10 6.20 9.95
C ASP A 58 17.53 4.79 9.71
N VAL A 59 16.18 4.64 9.82
CA VAL A 59 15.51 3.36 9.56
C VAL A 59 15.59 3.01 8.09
N LEU A 60 15.35 3.98 7.20
CA LEU A 60 15.45 3.79 5.75
C LEU A 60 16.86 3.34 5.36
N GLN A 61 17.89 4.02 5.86
CA GLN A 61 19.29 3.70 5.55
C GLN A 61 19.69 2.29 6.02
N VAL A 62 19.38 1.93 7.26
CA VAL A 62 19.70 0.59 7.80
C VAL A 62 18.99 -0.50 6.99
N THR A 63 17.74 -0.25 6.57
CA THR A 63 16.97 -1.17 5.73
C THR A 63 17.60 -1.32 4.35
N GLU A 64 17.99 -0.21 3.70
CA GLU A 64 18.69 -0.24 2.42
C GLU A 64 20.01 -1.02 2.48
N GLU A 65 20.83 -0.76 3.49
CA GLU A 65 22.11 -1.44 3.69
C GLU A 65 21.90 -2.95 3.86
N MET A 66 20.90 -3.35 4.66
CA MET A 66 20.55 -4.76 4.85
C MET A 66 20.10 -5.42 3.55
N VAL A 67 19.18 -4.77 2.80
CA VAL A 67 18.67 -5.31 1.52
C VAL A 67 19.78 -5.40 0.48
N ARG A 68 20.63 -4.37 0.34
CA ARG A 68 21.78 -4.37 -0.56
C ARG A 68 22.74 -5.51 -0.24
N TYR A 69 23.09 -5.67 1.03
CA TYR A 69 23.95 -6.75 1.48
C TYR A 69 23.35 -8.12 1.18
N ALA A 70 22.07 -8.32 1.51
CA ALA A 70 21.39 -9.60 1.27
C ALA A 70 21.33 -9.97 -0.22
N VAL A 71 21.05 -9.00 -1.10
CA VAL A 71 20.99 -9.22 -2.56
C VAL A 71 22.38 -9.46 -3.12
N GLN A 72 23.40 -8.73 -2.68
CA GLN A 72 24.77 -8.94 -3.10
C GLN A 72 25.28 -10.33 -2.72
N GLU A 73 25.04 -10.77 -1.47
CA GLU A 73 25.51 -12.08 -0.99
C GLU A 73 24.73 -13.25 -1.61
N SER A 74 23.44 -13.09 -1.88
CA SER A 74 22.59 -14.17 -2.39
C SER A 74 22.57 -14.28 -3.92
N LEU A 75 22.57 -13.16 -4.63
CA LEU A 75 22.43 -13.10 -6.09
C LEU A 75 23.66 -12.56 -6.81
N GLY A 76 24.63 -11.99 -6.09
CA GLY A 76 25.81 -11.34 -6.67
C GLY A 76 25.47 -10.07 -7.47
N LYS A 77 24.28 -9.46 -7.21
CA LYS A 77 23.80 -8.26 -7.90
C LYS A 77 24.04 -7.02 -7.04
N GLU A 78 24.48 -5.94 -7.67
CA GLU A 78 24.49 -4.60 -7.06
C GLU A 78 23.17 -3.91 -7.34
N LEU A 79 22.55 -3.34 -6.29
CA LEU A 79 21.31 -2.58 -6.42
C LEU A 79 21.61 -1.10 -6.68
N GLY A 80 20.79 -0.48 -7.53
CA GLY A 80 20.78 0.97 -7.79
C GLY A 80 20.36 1.80 -6.58
N SER A 81 20.04 3.07 -6.79
CA SER A 81 19.47 3.93 -5.75
C SER A 81 18.06 3.48 -5.37
N PHE A 82 17.66 3.75 -4.13
CA PHE A 82 16.28 3.63 -3.66
C PHE A 82 15.71 5.05 -3.61
N PRO A 83 15.05 5.52 -4.69
CA PRO A 83 14.44 6.86 -4.67
C PRO A 83 13.35 6.95 -3.60
N ARG A 84 13.12 8.17 -3.13
CA ARG A 84 12.06 8.52 -2.20
C ARG A 84 11.03 9.36 -2.92
N ILE A 85 9.78 9.03 -2.76
CA ILE A 85 8.63 9.80 -3.25
C ILE A 85 7.58 9.87 -2.16
N THR A 86 6.83 10.95 -2.11
CA THR A 86 5.70 11.05 -1.17
C THR A 86 4.52 10.20 -1.63
N PHE A 87 3.63 9.86 -0.72
CA PHE A 87 2.39 9.16 -1.03
C PHE A 87 1.55 9.91 -2.09
N ASP A 88 1.43 11.24 -1.96
CA ASP A 88 0.71 12.04 -2.96
C ASP A 88 1.40 11.99 -4.33
N GLU A 89 2.72 12.08 -4.38
CA GLU A 89 3.47 11.94 -5.64
C GLU A 89 3.31 10.55 -6.25
N ALA A 90 3.31 9.49 -5.43
CA ALA A 90 3.12 8.12 -5.89
C ALA A 90 1.73 7.93 -6.53
N LEU A 91 0.69 8.44 -5.89
CA LEU A 91 -0.66 8.42 -6.46
C LEU A 91 -0.79 9.31 -7.70
N ARG A 92 -0.24 10.51 -7.66
CA ARG A 92 -0.31 11.46 -8.78
C ARG A 92 0.39 10.95 -10.02
N ARG A 93 1.57 10.32 -9.90
CA ARG A 93 2.36 9.84 -11.04
C ARG A 93 2.02 8.43 -11.49
N TYR A 94 1.69 7.55 -10.54
CA TYR A 94 1.60 6.12 -10.81
C TYR A 94 0.24 5.51 -10.48
N GLY A 95 -0.63 6.24 -9.80
CA GLY A 95 -1.94 5.75 -9.35
C GLY A 95 -1.85 4.60 -8.34
N SER A 96 -0.78 4.57 -7.54
CA SER A 96 -0.52 3.49 -6.57
C SER A 96 0.41 3.95 -5.46
N ASP A 97 0.15 3.50 -4.24
CA ASP A 97 1.00 3.63 -3.05
C ASP A 97 2.26 2.73 -3.08
N LYS A 98 2.34 1.83 -4.04
CA LYS A 98 3.47 0.90 -4.27
C LYS A 98 3.82 0.84 -5.75
N PRO A 99 4.36 1.93 -6.32
CA PRO A 99 4.51 2.06 -7.76
C PRO A 99 5.58 1.13 -8.34
N ASP A 100 5.35 0.62 -9.53
CA ASP A 100 6.39 0.05 -10.38
C ASP A 100 7.06 1.18 -11.18
N ILE A 101 8.27 1.55 -10.79
CA ILE A 101 9.01 2.66 -11.41
C ILE A 101 9.94 2.23 -12.55
N ARG A 102 9.87 0.98 -13.01
CA ARG A 102 10.74 0.43 -14.07
C ARG A 102 10.40 0.92 -15.46
N PHE A 103 9.21 1.50 -15.65
CA PHE A 103 8.72 1.97 -16.94
C PHE A 103 7.99 3.31 -16.80
N GLY A 104 7.85 4.02 -17.90
CA GLY A 104 7.10 5.28 -17.99
C GLY A 104 5.58 5.09 -17.87
N CYS A 105 4.81 5.73 -18.76
CA CYS A 105 3.36 5.71 -18.76
C CYS A 105 2.79 6.30 -17.45
N GLU A 106 3.35 7.44 -17.03
CA GLU A 106 2.85 8.15 -15.84
C GLU A 106 1.45 8.73 -16.10
N LEU A 107 0.70 8.95 -15.03
CA LEU A 107 -0.60 9.59 -15.09
C LEU A 107 -0.45 11.07 -15.46
N VAL A 108 -1.32 11.56 -16.32
CA VAL A 108 -1.43 12.97 -16.69
C VAL A 108 -2.75 13.49 -16.15
N ASP A 109 -2.69 14.60 -15.41
CA ASP A 109 -3.87 15.31 -14.92
C ASP A 109 -4.45 16.15 -16.07
N LEU A 110 -5.72 15.97 -16.36
CA LEU A 110 -6.47 16.65 -17.43
C LEU A 110 -7.68 17.41 -16.85
N THR A 111 -7.65 17.71 -15.55
CA THR A 111 -8.80 18.33 -14.86
C THR A 111 -9.09 19.72 -15.41
N GLU A 112 -8.06 20.54 -15.73
CA GLU A 112 -8.24 21.87 -16.32
C GLU A 112 -8.90 21.78 -17.70
N GLU A 113 -8.42 20.90 -18.58
CA GLU A 113 -8.97 20.68 -19.93
C GLU A 113 -10.41 20.13 -19.87
N ALA A 114 -10.67 19.29 -18.86
CA ALA A 114 -11.99 18.71 -18.63
C ALA A 114 -13.02 19.79 -18.18
N GLU A 115 -12.66 20.68 -17.26
CA GLU A 115 -13.50 21.77 -16.78
C GLU A 115 -13.89 22.74 -17.91
N GLU A 116 -12.98 23.02 -18.84
CA GLU A 116 -13.22 23.90 -19.99
C GLU A 116 -13.96 23.22 -21.13
N SER A 117 -14.09 21.88 -21.12
CA SER A 117 -14.63 21.09 -22.23
C SER A 117 -16.13 21.25 -22.48
N GLY A 118 -16.89 21.56 -21.42
CA GLY A 118 -18.35 21.60 -21.44
C GLY A 118 -19.02 20.22 -21.59
N PHE A 119 -18.29 19.13 -21.46
CA PHE A 119 -18.83 17.77 -21.50
C PHE A 119 -19.05 17.25 -20.07
N ASN A 120 -20.29 17.21 -19.63
CA ASN A 120 -20.68 16.96 -18.24
C ASN A 120 -20.07 15.71 -17.61
N VAL A 121 -19.77 14.69 -18.41
CA VAL A 121 -19.19 13.42 -17.89
C VAL A 121 -17.82 13.62 -17.26
N ILE A 122 -17.04 14.57 -17.77
CA ILE A 122 -15.70 14.89 -17.28
C ILE A 122 -15.66 16.23 -16.55
N ASN A 123 -16.49 17.19 -16.95
CA ASN A 123 -16.55 18.53 -16.40
C ASN A 123 -17.05 18.56 -14.93
N ASP A 124 -17.93 17.63 -14.56
CA ASP A 124 -18.52 17.55 -13.22
C ASP A 124 -17.74 16.59 -12.28
N ALA A 125 -16.61 16.06 -12.73
CA ALA A 125 -15.76 15.16 -11.94
C ALA A 125 -14.73 15.94 -11.10
N ASP A 126 -14.42 15.45 -9.90
CA ASP A 126 -13.36 16.04 -9.05
C ASP A 126 -11.97 15.95 -9.71
N TYR A 127 -11.80 14.99 -10.58
CA TYR A 127 -10.54 14.70 -11.26
C TYR A 127 -10.81 14.00 -12.58
N THR A 128 -10.08 14.41 -13.60
CA THR A 128 -9.98 13.72 -14.88
C THR A 128 -8.51 13.49 -15.18
N GLY A 129 -8.12 12.23 -15.35
CA GLY A 129 -6.74 11.86 -15.65
C GLY A 129 -6.65 10.87 -16.78
N ALA A 130 -5.44 10.69 -17.30
CA ALA A 130 -5.16 9.76 -18.37
C ALA A 130 -3.81 9.08 -18.23
N ILE A 131 -3.67 7.95 -18.94
CA ILE A 131 -2.40 7.35 -19.31
C ILE A 131 -2.32 7.20 -20.82
N VAL A 132 -1.11 7.17 -21.37
CA VAL A 132 -0.87 7.02 -22.82
C VAL A 132 -0.27 5.66 -23.11
N ALA A 133 -0.94 4.88 -23.95
CA ALA A 133 -0.38 3.67 -24.57
C ALA A 133 0.29 4.05 -25.89
N SER A 134 1.51 3.55 -26.11
CA SER A 134 2.37 3.92 -27.26
C SER A 134 1.94 3.30 -28.60
N GLU A 135 0.71 2.83 -28.70
CA GLU A 135 0.13 2.25 -29.94
C GLU A 135 -1.35 2.60 -30.07
N GLN A 136 -1.86 2.51 -31.29
CA GLN A 136 -3.30 2.51 -31.54
C GLN A 136 -3.93 1.20 -31.07
N LEU A 137 -4.72 1.28 -30.00
CA LEU A 137 -5.43 0.13 -29.46
C LEU A 137 -6.57 -0.32 -30.39
N SER A 138 -6.65 -1.61 -30.63
CA SER A 138 -7.80 -2.21 -31.32
C SER A 138 -9.07 -2.08 -30.46
N ARG A 139 -10.25 -2.18 -31.10
CA ARG A 139 -11.53 -2.15 -30.38
C ARG A 139 -11.60 -3.20 -29.27
N SER A 140 -11.12 -4.41 -29.55
CA SER A 140 -11.08 -5.50 -28.55
C SER A 140 -10.17 -5.17 -27.38
N ALA A 141 -9.01 -4.54 -27.63
CA ALA A 141 -8.11 -4.12 -26.56
C ALA A 141 -8.76 -3.04 -25.67
N ILE A 142 -9.42 -2.05 -26.29
CA ILE A 142 -10.16 -1.01 -25.53
C ILE A 142 -11.26 -1.63 -24.67
N ASP A 143 -12.03 -2.60 -25.21
CA ASP A 143 -13.08 -3.28 -24.44
C ASP A 143 -12.46 -4.07 -23.24
N ASP A 144 -11.25 -4.61 -23.39
CA ASP A 144 -10.51 -5.26 -22.29
C ASP A 144 -10.02 -4.25 -21.25
N TYR A 145 -9.49 -3.09 -21.65
CA TYR A 145 -9.13 -2.00 -20.73
C TYR A 145 -10.35 -1.45 -19.99
N GLU A 146 -11.48 -1.27 -20.69
CA GLU A 146 -12.72 -0.83 -20.06
C GLU A 146 -13.22 -1.84 -19.01
N ARG A 147 -13.10 -3.14 -19.28
CA ARG A 147 -13.44 -4.18 -18.31
C ARG A 147 -12.58 -4.08 -17.06
N VAL A 148 -11.26 -3.95 -17.20
CA VAL A 148 -10.34 -3.78 -16.06
C VAL A 148 -10.70 -2.51 -15.29
N ALA A 149 -10.94 -1.39 -15.94
CA ALA A 149 -11.35 -0.15 -15.28
C ALA A 149 -12.63 -0.34 -14.44
N LYS A 150 -13.63 -1.03 -14.98
CA LYS A 150 -14.90 -1.32 -14.28
C LYS A 150 -14.72 -2.29 -13.12
N ASP A 151 -13.88 -3.31 -13.27
CA ASP A 151 -13.57 -4.28 -12.21
C ASP A 151 -12.91 -3.60 -10.99
N VAL A 152 -12.24 -2.45 -11.20
CA VAL A 152 -11.61 -1.63 -10.15
C VAL A 152 -12.53 -0.50 -9.66
N GLY A 153 -13.73 -0.35 -10.22
CA GLY A 153 -14.75 0.59 -9.74
C GLY A 153 -14.98 1.84 -10.60
N ALA A 154 -14.40 1.92 -11.80
CA ALA A 154 -14.74 3.00 -12.73
C ALA A 154 -16.15 2.85 -13.29
N ASN A 155 -16.84 3.97 -13.50
CA ASN A 155 -18.14 3.98 -14.19
C ASN A 155 -18.02 3.69 -15.70
N GLY A 156 -16.84 3.92 -16.30
CA GLY A 156 -16.54 3.71 -17.69
C GLY A 156 -15.12 4.16 -18.05
N LEU A 157 -14.75 3.95 -19.30
CA LEU A 157 -13.46 4.38 -19.84
C LEU A 157 -13.68 5.25 -21.07
N LEU A 158 -13.11 6.44 -21.06
CA LEU A 158 -13.01 7.29 -22.24
C LEU A 158 -11.63 7.07 -22.90
N TYR A 159 -11.53 7.38 -24.18
CA TYR A 159 -10.25 7.32 -24.88
C TYR A 159 -10.19 8.33 -26.03
N LEU A 160 -8.96 8.69 -26.38
CA LEU A 160 -8.59 9.39 -27.60
C LEU A 160 -7.51 8.60 -28.33
N GLN A 161 -7.65 8.45 -29.63
CA GLN A 161 -6.63 7.87 -30.50
C GLN A 161 -6.23 8.90 -31.55
N ARG A 162 -4.95 9.19 -31.66
CA ARG A 162 -4.41 10.09 -32.66
C ARG A 162 -3.87 9.28 -33.83
N GLY A 163 -4.55 9.35 -35.00
CA GLY A 163 -4.05 8.83 -36.27
C GLY A 163 -3.40 9.92 -37.12
N GLU A 164 -2.84 9.53 -38.27
CA GLU A 164 -2.17 10.48 -39.23
C GLU A 164 -3.04 11.68 -39.59
N ASP A 165 -4.34 11.45 -39.91
CA ASP A 165 -5.24 12.48 -40.44
C ASP A 165 -6.36 12.89 -39.47
N ALA A 166 -6.59 12.17 -38.38
CA ALA A 166 -7.74 12.42 -37.51
C ALA A 166 -7.58 11.86 -36.12
N VAL A 167 -8.23 12.53 -35.17
CA VAL A 167 -8.41 12.05 -33.78
C VAL A 167 -9.74 11.31 -33.68
N SER A 168 -9.73 10.14 -33.08
CA SER A 168 -10.92 9.31 -32.92
C SER A 168 -11.14 8.89 -31.45
N GLY A 169 -12.34 8.43 -31.12
CA GLY A 169 -12.72 7.98 -29.80
C GLY A 169 -14.04 8.59 -29.31
N PRO A 170 -14.57 8.14 -28.17
CA PRO A 170 -15.80 8.70 -27.62
C PRO A 170 -15.67 10.19 -27.31
N LEU A 171 -14.54 10.60 -26.72
CA LEU A 171 -14.31 11.99 -26.29
C LEU A 171 -14.29 12.95 -27.47
N SER A 172 -13.71 12.60 -28.61
CA SER A 172 -13.60 13.44 -29.81
C SER A 172 -14.96 13.85 -30.44
N LYS A 173 -16.06 13.22 -30.01
CA LYS A 173 -17.41 13.55 -30.49
C LYS A 173 -18.08 14.67 -29.69
N HIS A 174 -17.52 15.00 -28.54
CA HIS A 174 -18.17 15.86 -27.56
C HIS A 174 -17.36 17.11 -27.20
N VAL A 175 -16.04 17.09 -27.43
CA VAL A 175 -15.13 18.17 -27.05
C VAL A 175 -14.20 18.56 -28.19
N ASP A 176 -13.62 19.76 -28.12
CA ASP A 176 -12.40 20.09 -28.85
C ASP A 176 -11.25 19.27 -28.26
N THR A 177 -10.57 18.49 -29.12
CA THR A 177 -9.53 17.56 -28.67
C THR A 177 -8.14 18.15 -28.59
N GLU A 178 -7.93 19.35 -29.18
CA GLU A 178 -6.59 19.95 -29.25
C GLU A 178 -5.97 20.22 -27.87
N PRO A 179 -6.69 20.78 -26.87
CA PRO A 179 -6.15 20.96 -25.52
C PRO A 179 -5.70 19.64 -24.87
N PHE A 180 -6.49 18.57 -25.04
CA PHE A 180 -6.16 17.24 -24.51
C PHE A 180 -4.94 16.63 -25.17
N ILE A 181 -4.77 16.80 -26.50
CA ILE A 181 -3.62 16.32 -27.24
C ILE A 181 -2.36 17.04 -26.79
N GLU A 182 -2.44 18.36 -26.60
CA GLU A 182 -1.32 19.16 -26.13
C GLU A 182 -0.91 18.80 -24.68
N ALA A 183 -1.87 18.70 -23.75
CA ALA A 183 -1.60 18.30 -22.36
C ALA A 183 -1.01 16.89 -22.24
N LEU A 184 -1.44 15.95 -23.10
CA LEU A 184 -0.95 14.58 -23.12
C LEU A 184 0.35 14.40 -23.90
N ASP A 185 0.82 15.40 -24.65
CA ASP A 185 1.87 15.26 -25.66
C ASP A 185 1.61 14.01 -26.55
N LEU A 186 0.31 13.82 -26.92
CA LEU A 186 -0.13 12.61 -27.61
C LEU A 186 0.43 12.56 -29.02
N ALA A 187 1.28 11.59 -29.29
CA ALA A 187 1.87 11.40 -30.60
C ALA A 187 0.93 10.68 -31.60
N GLU A 188 1.31 10.69 -32.89
CA GLU A 188 0.63 9.86 -33.90
C GLU A 188 0.74 8.38 -33.53
N ASP A 189 -0.33 7.64 -33.80
CA ASP A 189 -0.49 6.21 -33.50
C ASP A 189 -0.51 5.86 -31.99
N GLU A 190 -0.76 6.82 -31.12
CA GLU A 190 -0.94 6.59 -29.69
C GLU A 190 -2.41 6.62 -29.25
N THR A 191 -2.68 6.00 -28.11
CA THR A 191 -4.00 5.98 -27.46
C THR A 191 -3.91 6.49 -26.04
N ALA A 192 -4.64 7.55 -25.73
CA ALA A 192 -4.89 7.98 -24.37
C ALA A 192 -6.12 7.27 -23.79
N LEU A 193 -5.96 6.65 -22.61
CA LEU A 193 -7.03 6.05 -21.82
C LEU A 193 -7.36 7.02 -20.67
N ILE A 194 -8.63 7.47 -20.60
CA ILE A 194 -9.04 8.59 -19.75
C ILE A 194 -10.10 8.11 -18.75
N VAL A 195 -9.91 8.45 -17.50
CA VAL A 195 -10.83 8.15 -16.38
C VAL A 195 -11.19 9.43 -15.66
N ALA A 196 -12.47 9.62 -15.37
CA ALA A 196 -13.00 10.75 -14.62
C ALA A 196 -13.80 10.26 -13.39
N GLY A 197 -13.65 10.94 -12.25
CA GLY A 197 -14.36 10.59 -11.02
C GLY A 197 -13.78 11.25 -9.77
N ARG A 198 -13.97 10.63 -8.61
CA ARG A 198 -13.28 11.06 -7.37
C ARG A 198 -11.77 10.87 -7.55
N LYS A 199 -10.98 11.87 -7.18
CA LYS A 199 -9.54 11.93 -7.46
C LYS A 199 -8.81 10.61 -7.14
N ARG A 200 -8.85 10.15 -5.88
CA ARG A 200 -8.15 8.94 -5.46
C ARG A 200 -8.60 7.70 -6.25
N SER A 201 -9.91 7.49 -6.38
CA SER A 201 -10.44 6.33 -7.12
C SER A 201 -10.06 6.33 -8.60
N ALA A 202 -10.09 7.49 -9.25
CA ALA A 202 -9.71 7.61 -10.66
C ALA A 202 -8.20 7.36 -10.86
N GLN A 203 -7.35 7.86 -9.96
CA GLN A 203 -5.92 7.59 -9.97
C GLN A 203 -5.63 6.09 -9.78
N GLU A 204 -6.27 5.42 -8.82
CA GLU A 204 -6.12 3.98 -8.60
C GLU A 204 -6.55 3.15 -9.83
N VAL A 205 -7.66 3.51 -10.47
CA VAL A 205 -8.07 2.88 -11.73
C VAL A 205 -7.01 3.04 -12.82
N LEU A 206 -6.51 4.27 -13.00
CA LEU A 206 -5.43 4.54 -13.97
C LEU A 206 -4.15 3.77 -13.63
N GLY A 207 -3.82 3.61 -12.36
CA GLY A 207 -2.70 2.78 -11.89
C GLY A 207 -2.84 1.33 -12.32
N HIS A 208 -4.04 0.74 -12.20
CA HIS A 208 -4.30 -0.61 -12.69
C HIS A 208 -4.22 -0.71 -14.23
N LEU A 209 -4.75 0.28 -14.93
CA LEU A 209 -4.61 0.33 -16.40
C LEU A 209 -3.14 0.48 -16.83
N ARG A 210 -2.36 1.26 -16.09
CA ARG A 210 -0.92 1.42 -16.29
C ARG A 210 -0.18 0.07 -16.17
N LEU A 211 -0.49 -0.72 -15.13
CA LEU A 211 0.08 -2.06 -14.98
C LEU A 211 -0.34 -3.01 -16.11
N LYS A 212 -1.58 -2.89 -16.60
CA LYS A 212 -2.03 -3.65 -17.77
C LYS A 212 -1.27 -3.25 -19.03
N VAL A 213 -1.00 -1.96 -19.26
CA VAL A 213 -0.14 -1.50 -20.36
C VAL A 213 1.24 -2.11 -20.26
N ARG A 214 1.85 -2.11 -19.04
CA ARG A 214 3.13 -2.77 -18.80
C ARG A 214 3.13 -4.23 -19.25
N ASP A 215 2.09 -4.97 -18.88
CA ASP A 215 2.00 -6.42 -19.13
C ASP A 215 1.69 -6.72 -20.61
N ASP A 216 0.80 -5.94 -21.23
CA ASP A 216 0.42 -6.12 -22.64
C ASP A 216 1.58 -5.81 -23.60
N TYR A 217 2.48 -4.89 -23.23
CA TYR A 217 3.61 -4.45 -24.06
C TYR A 217 4.98 -4.93 -23.56
N ASP A 218 5.01 -5.76 -22.54
CA ASP A 218 6.26 -6.33 -21.95
C ASP A 218 7.31 -5.23 -21.64
N LEU A 219 6.85 -4.13 -20.98
CA LEU A 219 7.65 -2.92 -20.77
C LEU A 219 8.73 -3.05 -19.70
N THR A 220 8.84 -4.20 -19.04
CA THR A 220 9.78 -4.38 -17.93
C THR A 220 10.62 -5.64 -18.07
N ASP A 221 11.89 -5.53 -17.68
CA ASP A 221 12.77 -6.67 -17.54
C ASP A 221 12.60 -7.30 -16.15
N SER A 222 12.39 -8.60 -16.08
CA SER A 222 12.27 -9.36 -14.83
C SER A 222 13.55 -9.32 -13.98
N ASP A 223 14.71 -9.11 -14.61
CA ASP A 223 16.00 -8.99 -13.92
C ASP A 223 16.27 -7.60 -13.35
N ASN A 224 15.44 -6.61 -13.69
CA ASN A 224 15.51 -5.26 -13.15
C ASN A 224 14.75 -5.17 -11.81
N HIS A 225 15.48 -4.90 -10.74
CA HIS A 225 14.94 -4.72 -9.39
C HIS A 225 14.96 -3.24 -9.03
N ALA A 226 13.82 -2.58 -9.17
CA ALA A 226 13.64 -1.17 -8.87
C ALA A 226 12.91 -0.99 -7.53
N PHE A 227 13.68 -0.62 -6.51
CA PHE A 227 13.16 -0.29 -5.19
C PHE A 227 12.75 1.18 -5.15
N VAL A 228 11.72 1.49 -4.38
CA VAL A 228 11.27 2.84 -4.10
C VAL A 228 10.70 2.93 -2.69
N TRP A 229 11.07 3.98 -1.98
CA TRP A 229 10.42 4.37 -0.74
C TRP A 229 9.23 5.27 -1.05
N VAL A 230 8.13 4.98 -0.40
CA VAL A 230 6.98 5.88 -0.34
C VAL A 230 6.87 6.38 1.09
N THR A 231 6.81 7.69 1.28
CA THR A 231 6.80 8.39 2.57
C THR A 231 5.60 9.32 2.69
N ASP A 232 5.46 9.98 3.81
CA ASP A 232 4.43 11.03 4.02
C ASP A 232 3.00 10.52 3.76
N PHE A 233 2.69 9.33 4.28
CA PHE A 233 1.33 8.80 4.21
C PHE A 233 0.36 9.63 5.05
N PRO A 234 -0.94 9.65 4.70
CA PRO A 234 -1.94 10.23 5.59
C PRO A 234 -1.93 9.51 6.94
N LEU A 235 -2.11 10.25 8.03
CA LEU A 235 -2.22 9.68 9.38
C LEU A 235 -3.58 8.99 9.56
N PHE A 236 -4.63 9.55 8.98
CA PHE A 236 -6.00 9.07 9.08
C PHE A 236 -6.62 8.86 7.71
N GLU A 237 -7.55 7.91 7.64
CA GLU A 237 -8.45 7.70 6.51
C GLU A 237 -9.89 7.75 6.99
N TRP A 238 -10.78 8.27 6.15
CA TRP A 238 -12.22 8.31 6.45
C TRP A 238 -12.88 6.99 6.04
N ASP A 239 -13.52 6.33 7.00
CA ASP A 239 -14.41 5.21 6.78
C ASP A 239 -15.87 5.67 6.86
N GLU A 240 -16.75 5.20 5.98
CA GLU A 240 -18.16 5.62 5.94
C GLU A 240 -18.96 5.13 7.16
N ASP A 241 -18.57 4.01 7.76
CA ASP A 241 -19.26 3.40 8.90
C ASP A 241 -18.64 3.85 10.24
N ASP A 242 -17.32 3.90 10.32
CA ASP A 242 -16.57 4.09 11.58
C ASP A 242 -15.92 5.49 11.73
N GLY A 243 -16.04 6.37 10.71
CA GLY A 243 -15.44 7.71 10.74
C GLY A 243 -13.93 7.72 10.52
N TRP A 244 -13.21 8.65 11.15
CA TRP A 244 -11.76 8.73 11.01
C TRP A 244 -11.07 7.54 11.67
N GLN A 245 -10.28 6.81 10.89
CA GLN A 245 -9.50 5.65 11.33
C GLN A 245 -8.01 5.87 11.03
N PRO A 246 -7.09 5.24 11.79
CA PRO A 246 -5.67 5.28 11.46
C PRO A 246 -5.42 4.63 10.10
N ALA A 247 -4.74 5.33 9.20
CA ALA A 247 -4.40 4.79 7.89
C ALA A 247 -3.47 3.57 7.97
N HIS A 248 -2.51 3.59 8.92
CA HIS A 248 -1.59 2.47 9.15
C HIS A 248 -1.74 1.89 10.56
N HIS A 249 -1.26 2.60 11.57
CA HIS A 249 -1.28 2.10 12.95
C HIS A 249 -1.48 3.24 13.97
N ILE A 250 -2.21 2.97 15.05
CA ILE A 250 -2.55 3.95 16.08
C ILE A 250 -1.34 4.51 16.88
N PHE A 251 -0.16 3.88 16.76
CA PHE A 251 1.08 4.34 17.40
C PHE A 251 2.02 5.06 16.42
N THR A 252 1.54 5.38 15.22
CA THR A 252 2.32 6.13 14.23
C THR A 252 2.40 7.59 14.63
N MET A 253 3.62 8.15 14.58
CA MET A 253 3.86 9.57 14.87
C MET A 253 3.29 10.44 13.75
N PRO A 254 2.49 11.47 14.05
CA PRO A 254 2.18 12.50 13.08
C PRO A 254 3.47 13.18 12.58
N ASP A 255 3.43 13.75 11.38
CA ASP A 255 4.47 14.68 10.96
C ASP A 255 4.57 15.85 11.94
N GLU A 256 5.79 16.39 12.15
CA GLU A 256 6.04 17.44 13.15
C GLU A 256 5.17 18.68 12.96
N GLU A 257 4.88 19.05 11.71
CA GLU A 257 4.05 20.20 11.38
C GLU A 257 2.57 19.98 11.74
N HIS A 258 2.14 18.73 11.90
CA HIS A 258 0.75 18.34 12.15
C HIS A 258 0.43 17.92 13.59
N VAL A 259 1.44 17.79 14.45
CA VAL A 259 1.27 17.32 15.86
C VAL A 259 0.19 18.12 16.60
N ASP A 260 0.18 19.43 16.47
CA ASP A 260 -0.75 20.30 17.19
C ASP A 260 -2.10 20.50 16.45
N SER A 261 -2.22 20.09 15.20
CA SER A 261 -3.37 20.42 14.33
C SER A 261 -4.10 19.19 13.75
N PHE A 262 -3.68 17.97 14.07
CA PHE A 262 -4.25 16.75 13.48
C PHE A 262 -5.77 16.62 13.64
N ALA A 263 -6.33 17.12 14.73
CA ALA A 263 -7.78 17.08 15.00
C ALA A 263 -8.57 18.14 14.23
N GLU A 264 -7.92 19.25 13.81
CA GLU A 264 -8.57 20.34 13.07
C GLU A 264 -8.67 20.02 11.57
N SER A 265 -7.65 19.36 11.01
CA SER A 265 -7.56 18.98 9.59
C SER A 265 -7.10 17.53 9.41
N PRO A 266 -7.88 16.53 9.89
CA PRO A 266 -7.43 15.14 9.89
C PRO A 266 -7.18 14.57 8.50
N GLY A 267 -7.89 15.05 7.47
CA GLY A 267 -7.70 14.63 6.08
C GLY A 267 -6.42 15.17 5.42
N GLU A 268 -5.77 16.16 6.04
CA GLU A 268 -4.52 16.76 5.56
C GLU A 268 -3.32 16.37 6.44
N THR A 269 -3.58 15.66 7.54
CA THR A 269 -2.55 15.26 8.49
C THR A 269 -1.70 14.14 7.92
N LEU A 270 -0.41 14.41 7.78
CA LEU A 270 0.60 13.44 7.37
C LEU A 270 1.21 12.72 8.57
N SER A 271 1.82 11.60 8.32
CA SER A 271 2.49 10.75 9.30
C SER A 271 3.93 10.44 8.91
N GLN A 272 4.75 10.17 9.92
CA GLN A 272 6.12 9.66 9.73
C GLN A 272 6.09 8.14 9.46
N SER A 273 5.32 7.72 8.46
CA SER A 273 5.27 6.34 8.00
C SER A 273 5.85 6.19 6.60
N TYR A 274 6.39 5.04 6.34
CA TYR A 274 7.11 4.73 5.11
C TYR A 274 6.93 3.27 4.71
N ASP A 275 6.80 3.06 3.41
CA ASP A 275 6.72 1.73 2.79
C ASP A 275 7.88 1.53 1.81
N LEU A 276 8.46 0.34 1.83
CA LEU A 276 9.42 -0.07 0.81
C LEU A 276 8.70 -0.92 -0.24
N ALA A 277 8.70 -0.45 -1.47
CA ALA A 277 8.17 -1.19 -2.61
C ALA A 277 9.29 -1.68 -3.54
N LEU A 278 9.06 -2.82 -4.19
CA LEU A 278 9.90 -3.41 -5.22
C LEU A 278 9.03 -3.82 -6.40
N ASN A 279 9.28 -3.25 -7.58
CA ASN A 279 8.62 -3.64 -8.82
C ASN A 279 7.08 -3.60 -8.76
N GLY A 280 6.51 -2.66 -8.01
CA GLY A 280 5.05 -2.54 -7.86
C GLY A 280 4.46 -3.37 -6.71
N VAL A 281 5.28 -3.94 -5.86
CA VAL A 281 4.84 -4.75 -4.70
C VAL A 281 5.44 -4.17 -3.43
N GLU A 282 4.61 -3.92 -2.42
CA GLU A 282 5.03 -3.54 -1.07
C GLU A 282 5.80 -4.71 -0.41
N LEU A 283 7.04 -4.47 -0.04
CA LEU A 283 7.84 -5.42 0.72
C LEU A 283 7.60 -5.34 2.22
N GLY A 284 7.34 -4.15 2.72
CA GLY A 284 7.07 -3.91 4.12
C GLY A 284 6.83 -2.45 4.42
N SER A 285 6.29 -2.22 5.61
CA SER A 285 5.83 -0.94 6.13
C SER A 285 6.44 -0.67 7.49
N GLY A 286 6.69 0.59 7.78
CA GLY A 286 7.22 1.06 9.04
C GLY A 286 6.79 2.49 9.39
N SER A 287 7.15 2.93 10.60
CA SER A 287 6.95 4.32 11.01
C SER A 287 7.87 4.69 12.18
N ILE A 288 8.01 5.98 12.42
CA ILE A 288 8.38 6.50 13.74
C ILE A 288 7.17 6.39 14.66
N ARG A 289 7.41 6.06 15.94
CA ARG A 289 6.35 5.79 16.91
C ARG A 289 6.10 7.01 17.79
N VAL A 290 4.85 7.20 18.18
CA VAL A 290 4.53 8.15 19.25
C VAL A 290 5.23 7.68 20.52
N SER A 291 5.97 8.57 21.14
CA SER A 291 6.67 8.33 22.42
C SER A 291 6.16 9.21 23.57
N ASP A 292 5.30 10.19 23.25
CA ASP A 292 4.64 11.05 24.21
C ASP A 292 3.29 10.46 24.63
N PRO A 293 3.07 10.19 25.94
CA PRO A 293 1.83 9.57 26.40
C PRO A 293 0.59 10.47 26.24
N ASP A 294 0.74 11.79 26.31
CA ASP A 294 -0.39 12.72 26.21
C ASP A 294 -0.82 12.85 24.74
N LEU A 295 0.13 12.93 23.81
CA LEU A 295 -0.15 12.87 22.37
C LEU A 295 -0.83 11.54 22.02
N GLN A 296 -0.33 10.41 22.53
CA GLN A 296 -0.93 9.11 22.23
C GLN A 296 -2.37 8.99 22.74
N ARG A 297 -2.67 9.54 23.94
CA ARG A 297 -4.05 9.58 24.43
C ARG A 297 -4.95 10.45 23.56
N SER A 298 -4.42 11.60 23.11
CA SER A 298 -5.17 12.50 22.24
C SER A 298 -5.51 11.86 20.89
N LEU A 299 -4.58 11.11 20.30
CA LEU A 299 -4.80 10.36 19.06
C LEU A 299 -5.83 9.23 19.25
N LEU A 300 -5.76 8.51 20.38
CA LEU A 300 -6.74 7.47 20.71
C LEU A 300 -8.16 8.04 20.89
N ASP A 301 -8.27 9.14 21.64
CA ASP A 301 -9.56 9.82 21.86
C ASP A 301 -10.16 10.32 20.54
N PHE A 302 -9.32 10.89 19.66
CA PHE A 302 -9.75 11.39 18.35
C PHE A 302 -10.40 10.31 17.48
N ILE A 303 -9.89 9.08 17.49
CA ILE A 303 -10.45 7.95 16.74
C ILE A 303 -11.54 7.19 17.53
N GLY A 304 -12.05 7.76 18.62
CA GLY A 304 -13.17 7.22 19.41
C GLY A 304 -12.79 6.15 20.43
N VAL A 305 -11.51 5.92 20.73
CA VAL A 305 -11.04 5.04 21.80
C VAL A 305 -11.02 5.82 23.12
N GLY A 306 -12.07 5.69 23.93
CA GLY A 306 -12.17 6.41 25.20
C GLY A 306 -11.14 5.97 26.23
N GLU A 307 -10.98 6.79 27.30
CA GLU A 307 -9.93 6.61 28.32
C GLU A 307 -9.97 5.21 28.99
N GLU A 308 -11.16 4.69 29.32
CA GLU A 308 -11.30 3.39 29.97
C GLU A 308 -10.86 2.25 29.04
N GLU A 309 -11.23 2.31 27.77
CA GLU A 309 -10.85 1.34 26.76
C GLU A 309 -9.35 1.43 26.42
N ALA A 310 -8.80 2.64 26.34
CA ALA A 310 -7.38 2.87 26.12
C ALA A 310 -6.54 2.28 27.27
N GLU A 311 -6.98 2.46 28.51
CA GLU A 311 -6.32 1.88 29.69
C GLU A 311 -6.43 0.36 29.72
N GLU A 312 -7.58 -0.22 29.39
CA GLU A 312 -7.74 -1.68 29.33
C GLU A 312 -6.85 -2.33 28.26
N LYS A 313 -6.77 -1.72 27.06
CA LYS A 313 -6.05 -2.28 25.91
C LYS A 313 -4.56 -1.94 25.91
N PHE A 314 -4.20 -0.72 26.28
CA PHE A 314 -2.87 -0.14 26.08
C PHE A 314 -2.27 0.46 27.35
N GLY A 315 -2.96 0.39 28.50
CA GLY A 315 -2.53 1.02 29.76
C GLY A 315 -1.09 0.68 30.14
N PHE A 316 -0.68 -0.58 29.95
CA PHE A 316 0.70 -1.01 30.21
C PHE A 316 1.75 -0.27 29.36
N LEU A 317 1.42 0.08 28.11
CA LEU A 317 2.32 0.81 27.22
C LEU A 317 2.29 2.31 27.53
N LEU A 318 1.09 2.87 27.74
CA LEU A 318 0.90 4.27 28.13
C LEU A 318 1.56 4.58 29.47
N GLU A 319 1.51 3.63 30.44
CA GLU A 319 2.23 3.74 31.68
C GLU A 319 3.74 3.71 31.44
N ALA A 320 4.23 2.81 30.59
CA ALA A 320 5.64 2.71 30.29
C ALA A 320 6.21 4.00 29.68
N TYR A 321 5.45 4.70 28.83
CA TYR A 321 5.87 5.99 28.27
C TYR A 321 6.15 7.06 29.32
N ASN A 322 5.45 7.04 30.45
CA ASN A 322 5.69 7.99 31.57
C ASN A 322 7.09 7.88 32.21
N TYR A 323 7.81 6.77 31.97
CA TYR A 323 9.20 6.61 32.44
C TYR A 323 10.24 7.21 31.50
N GLY A 324 9.81 7.81 30.37
CA GLY A 324 10.67 8.46 29.40
C GLY A 324 10.99 7.54 28.20
N ALA A 325 10.07 7.46 27.25
CA ALA A 325 10.29 6.71 26.04
C ALA A 325 11.32 7.43 25.13
N PRO A 326 12.32 6.73 24.59
CA PRO A 326 13.14 7.30 23.52
C PRO A 326 12.31 7.46 22.25
N ILE A 327 12.68 8.39 21.39
CA ILE A 327 12.20 8.37 20.00
C ILE A 327 12.64 7.03 19.40
N HIS A 328 11.72 6.32 18.77
CA HIS A 328 12.00 5.00 18.20
C HIS A 328 11.16 4.78 16.95
N GLY A 329 11.62 3.90 16.10
CA GLY A 329 10.95 3.53 14.88
C GLY A 329 11.46 2.20 14.34
N GLY A 330 10.75 1.65 13.38
CA GLY A 330 11.11 0.37 12.80
C GLY A 330 10.30 0.02 11.56
N ILE A 331 10.62 -1.13 10.99
CA ILE A 331 9.98 -1.66 9.79
C ILE A 331 9.85 -3.18 9.89
N ALA A 332 8.83 -3.72 9.24
CA ALA A 332 8.64 -5.16 9.12
C ALA A 332 8.54 -5.54 7.63
N LEU A 333 9.52 -6.29 7.13
CA LEU A 333 9.62 -6.71 5.73
C LEU A 333 9.16 -8.15 5.55
N GLY A 334 8.30 -8.42 4.55
CA GLY A 334 7.82 -9.76 4.22
C GLY A 334 8.92 -10.60 3.55
N LEU A 335 9.46 -11.60 4.27
CA LEU A 335 10.56 -12.42 3.78
C LEU A 335 10.20 -13.18 2.50
N GLU A 336 9.02 -13.80 2.46
CA GLU A 336 8.57 -14.56 1.29
C GLU A 336 8.36 -13.67 0.07
N ARG A 337 7.86 -12.43 0.25
CA ARG A 337 7.74 -11.47 -0.86
C ARG A 337 9.11 -11.10 -1.43
N ILE A 338 10.08 -10.81 -0.57
CA ILE A 338 11.47 -10.54 -0.98
C ILE A 338 12.00 -11.74 -1.76
N CYS A 339 11.90 -12.95 -1.21
CA CYS A 339 12.40 -14.16 -1.86
C CYS A 339 11.72 -14.42 -3.22
N ALA A 340 10.40 -14.27 -3.30
CA ALA A 340 9.66 -14.47 -4.54
C ALA A 340 10.10 -13.47 -5.62
N LEU A 341 10.10 -12.17 -5.31
CA LEU A 341 10.45 -11.12 -6.28
C LEU A 341 11.91 -11.24 -6.74
N LEU A 342 12.85 -11.47 -5.83
CA LEU A 342 14.27 -11.62 -6.17
C LEU A 342 14.57 -12.88 -6.99
N THR A 343 13.70 -13.88 -6.93
CA THR A 343 13.82 -15.14 -7.72
C THR A 343 12.89 -15.17 -8.95
N GLY A 344 12.25 -14.05 -9.28
CA GLY A 344 11.34 -13.92 -10.44
C GLY A 344 10.06 -14.74 -10.32
N LYS A 345 9.55 -14.92 -9.06
CA LYS A 345 8.30 -15.62 -8.79
C LYS A 345 7.17 -14.64 -8.53
N ASN A 346 5.99 -14.96 -9.04
CA ASN A 346 4.78 -14.16 -8.87
C ASN A 346 3.87 -14.68 -7.74
N ASP A 347 4.23 -15.81 -7.13
CA ASP A 347 3.45 -16.47 -6.08
C ASP A 347 4.36 -16.83 -4.91
N ILE A 348 4.11 -16.27 -3.73
CA ILE A 348 4.91 -16.54 -2.53
C ILE A 348 4.87 -18.01 -2.10
N ARG A 349 3.85 -18.78 -2.51
CA ARG A 349 3.79 -20.22 -2.25
C ARG A 349 4.91 -21.01 -2.89
N GLU A 350 5.56 -20.48 -3.93
CA GLU A 350 6.70 -21.13 -4.57
C GLU A 350 7.99 -21.04 -3.73
N VAL A 351 8.04 -20.12 -2.78
CA VAL A 351 9.20 -19.90 -1.89
C VAL A 351 8.92 -20.29 -0.43
N MET A 352 7.74 -20.79 -0.13
CA MET A 352 7.33 -21.27 1.20
C MET A 352 7.47 -22.79 1.28
N ALA A 353 7.98 -23.30 2.41
CA ALA A 353 8.15 -24.74 2.60
C ALA A 353 6.82 -25.50 2.70
N PHE A 354 5.81 -24.91 3.37
CA PHE A 354 4.51 -25.51 3.62
C PHE A 354 3.36 -24.51 3.38
N PRO A 355 3.13 -24.08 2.12
CA PRO A 355 2.11 -23.09 1.81
C PRO A 355 0.71 -23.66 2.02
N LYS A 356 -0.20 -22.82 2.44
CA LYS A 356 -1.63 -23.16 2.49
C LYS A 356 -2.27 -23.01 1.10
N ASN A 357 -3.23 -23.88 0.81
CA ASN A 357 -4.06 -23.76 -0.39
C ASN A 357 -5.14 -22.67 -0.21
N GLN A 358 -5.94 -22.40 -1.25
CA GLN A 358 -7.02 -21.40 -1.23
C GLN A 358 -8.11 -21.62 -0.15
N ARG A 359 -8.14 -22.80 0.48
CA ARG A 359 -9.03 -23.11 1.58
C ARG A 359 -8.34 -23.03 2.94
N ALA A 360 -7.20 -22.35 3.02
CA ALA A 360 -6.34 -22.25 4.21
C ALA A 360 -5.88 -23.61 4.78
N ARG A 361 -5.84 -24.67 3.96
CA ARG A 361 -5.40 -26.01 4.37
C ARG A 361 -3.99 -26.29 3.90
N ASN A 362 -3.21 -26.95 4.75
CA ASN A 362 -1.90 -27.46 4.40
C ASN A 362 -2.06 -28.76 3.55
N PRO A 363 -1.56 -28.79 2.29
CA PRO A 363 -1.69 -29.97 1.43
C PRO A 363 -0.92 -31.20 1.94
N MET A 364 0.10 -31.01 2.80
CA MET A 364 0.96 -32.12 3.28
C MET A 364 0.29 -32.96 4.37
N ASP A 365 -0.37 -32.32 5.33
CA ASP A 365 -0.95 -32.97 6.51
C ASP A 365 -2.47 -32.76 6.64
N GLY A 366 -3.06 -31.97 5.75
CA GLY A 366 -4.48 -31.67 5.73
C GLY A 366 -4.95 -30.71 6.83
N SER A 367 -4.04 -30.15 7.63
CA SER A 367 -4.38 -29.22 8.71
C SER A 367 -5.00 -27.91 8.18
N PRO A 368 -5.88 -27.22 8.94
CA PRO A 368 -6.43 -27.62 10.24
C PRO A 368 -7.36 -28.85 10.13
N THR A 369 -7.33 -29.70 11.15
CA THR A 369 -8.19 -30.87 11.30
C THR A 369 -9.18 -30.65 12.45
N GLU A 370 -10.23 -31.47 12.51
CA GLU A 370 -11.12 -31.48 13.65
C GLU A 370 -10.35 -31.82 14.94
N ILE A 371 -10.74 -31.22 16.04
CA ILE A 371 -10.17 -31.45 17.37
C ILE A 371 -10.98 -32.57 18.06
N ASP A 372 -10.28 -33.49 18.69
CA ASP A 372 -10.92 -34.55 19.46
C ASP A 372 -11.78 -33.99 20.61
N GLU A 373 -12.98 -34.52 20.81
CA GLU A 373 -13.89 -34.09 21.89
C GLU A 373 -13.22 -34.13 23.28
N SER A 374 -12.36 -35.11 23.52
CA SER A 374 -11.62 -35.24 24.77
C SER A 374 -10.72 -34.05 25.07
N VAL A 375 -10.14 -33.43 24.03
CA VAL A 375 -9.31 -32.21 24.15
C VAL A 375 -10.18 -30.99 24.42
N LEU A 376 -11.35 -30.93 23.80
CA LEU A 376 -12.31 -29.86 24.06
C LEU A 376 -12.81 -29.90 25.50
N ASP A 377 -13.16 -31.11 26.00
CA ASP A 377 -13.57 -31.33 27.38
C ASP A 377 -12.48 -30.93 28.38
N GLU A 378 -11.20 -31.30 28.13
CA GLU A 378 -10.09 -30.94 28.97
C GLU A 378 -9.88 -29.42 29.07
N LEU A 379 -10.14 -28.70 27.96
CA LEU A 379 -10.01 -27.25 27.87
C LEU A 379 -11.29 -26.50 28.33
N GLY A 380 -12.37 -27.19 28.62
CA GLY A 380 -13.68 -26.63 28.96
C GLY A 380 -14.32 -25.86 27.79
N LEU A 381 -14.08 -26.30 26.54
CA LEU A 381 -14.57 -25.69 25.32
C LEU A 381 -15.70 -26.52 24.71
N GLU A 382 -16.67 -25.85 24.12
CA GLU A 382 -17.71 -26.47 23.28
C GLU A 382 -17.66 -25.90 21.86
N VAL A 383 -17.79 -26.76 20.87
CA VAL A 383 -18.03 -26.33 19.49
C VAL A 383 -19.47 -25.92 19.35
N ARG A 384 -19.76 -24.66 19.12
CA ARG A 384 -21.10 -24.21 18.74
C ARG A 384 -21.32 -24.53 17.27
N ASP A 385 -22.48 -25.15 16.96
CA ASP A 385 -22.90 -25.31 15.57
C ASP A 385 -22.91 -23.93 14.90
N GLY A 386 -21.97 -23.70 13.97
CA GLY A 386 -21.84 -22.44 13.29
C GLY A 386 -23.09 -22.15 12.48
N THR A 387 -23.69 -21.01 12.70
CA THR A 387 -24.53 -20.39 11.69
C THR A 387 -23.63 -20.06 10.53
N SER A 388 -23.67 -20.85 9.46
CA SER A 388 -23.01 -20.68 8.19
C SER A 388 -23.36 -19.34 7.53
#